data_12c4200f704ce30e0171b31ee8db36fa
#
_entry.id   12c4200f704ce30e0171b31ee8db36fa
#
_cell.length_a   1.000
_cell.length_b   1.000
_cell.length_c   1.000
_cell.angle_alpha   90.00
_cell.angle_beta   90.00
_cell.angle_gamma   90.00
#
_symmetry.space_group_name_H-M   'P 1'
#
loop_
_entity.id
_entity.type
_entity.pdbx_description
1 polymer ?
#
loop_
_entity_poly.entity_id
_entity_poly.type
_entity_poly.pdbx_seq_one_letter_code
_entity_poly.pdbx_strand_id
1 'polypeptide(L)'
;TAMDAMRVCKRLGADKVYCIYRRSRTEAPARAEEVHHAEEEGIEFHWLTNPVAILDDGKGGVRGMRCIRMELGEPDASGRRRPVPVPGSEHDFECDLVVFAIGTNANPIMGQTSTLRLNKRGYIDTDAELATSVAGVYAGGDIVTGAATVIEAMGAGRKAARSMKAYLGIRDSDQPYAIDGRGSERMFGIDLRERNFARIRIA
;
A
#
# COMPACT_ATOMS: atom_id res chain seq x y z
N THR A 1 4.29 3.29 0.61
CA THR A 1 4.09 2.97 2.06
C THR A 1 5.40 2.97 2.84
N ALA A 2 6.42 2.18 2.45
CA ALA A 2 7.69 2.16 3.20
C ALA A 2 8.35 3.55 3.21
N MET A 3 8.45 4.20 2.04
CA MET A 3 9.01 5.57 1.93
C MET A 3 8.23 6.56 2.79
N ASP A 4 6.90 6.50 2.79
CA ASP A 4 6.06 7.38 3.60
C ASP A 4 6.29 7.14 5.10
N ALA A 5 6.28 5.88 5.53
CA ALA A 5 6.48 5.52 6.94
C ALA A 5 7.83 6.02 7.46
N MET A 6 8.93 5.78 6.74
CA MET A 6 10.26 6.21 7.13
C MET A 6 10.37 7.72 7.25
N ARG A 7 9.90 8.45 6.24
CA ARG A 7 9.96 9.92 6.21
C ARG A 7 9.08 10.53 7.30
N VAL A 8 7.90 9.94 7.56
CA VAL A 8 7.05 10.38 8.68
C VAL A 8 7.74 10.14 10.02
N CYS A 9 8.35 8.97 10.26
CA CYS A 9 9.10 8.72 11.48
C CYS A 9 10.23 9.74 11.68
N LYS A 10 10.98 10.04 10.63
CA LYS A 10 12.07 11.03 10.70
C LYS A 10 11.56 12.43 11.03
N ARG A 11 10.48 12.86 10.39
CA ARG A 11 9.84 14.17 10.62
C ARG A 11 9.17 14.31 11.98
N LEU A 12 8.75 13.19 12.59
CA LEU A 12 8.24 13.16 13.96
C LEU A 12 9.35 13.20 15.02
N GLY A 13 10.62 13.24 14.62
CA GLY A 13 11.75 13.44 15.50
C GLY A 13 12.51 12.19 15.89
N ALA A 14 12.39 11.09 15.12
CA ALA A 14 13.24 9.92 15.33
C ALA A 14 14.71 10.28 15.04
N ASP A 15 15.61 9.97 15.96
CA ASP A 15 17.04 10.24 15.82
C ASP A 15 17.63 9.49 14.63
N LYS A 16 17.32 8.20 14.53
CA LYS A 16 17.74 7.31 13.44
C LYS A 16 16.55 6.59 12.85
N VAL A 17 16.55 6.46 11.54
CA VAL A 17 15.54 5.69 10.79
C VAL A 17 16.28 4.79 9.81
N TYR A 18 16.03 3.48 9.92
CA TYR A 18 16.62 2.46 9.06
C TYR A 18 15.59 1.92 8.08
N CYS A 19 15.98 1.79 6.81
CA CYS A 19 15.25 1.00 5.82
C CYS A 19 15.92 -0.36 5.65
N ILE A 20 15.29 -1.41 6.12
CA ILE A 20 15.80 -2.76 5.94
C ILE A 20 15.10 -3.39 4.74
N TYR A 21 15.89 -3.79 3.73
CA TYR A 21 15.34 -4.36 2.51
C TYR A 21 16.14 -5.57 2.01
N ARG A 22 15.45 -6.68 1.77
CA ARG A 22 16.07 -7.99 1.46
C ARG A 22 16.70 -8.12 0.08
N ARG A 23 16.47 -7.19 -0.84
CA ARG A 23 17.10 -7.14 -2.16
C ARG A 23 17.98 -5.89 -2.27
N SER A 24 18.60 -5.70 -3.44
CA SER A 24 19.40 -4.49 -3.69
C SER A 24 18.52 -3.30 -4.06
N ARG A 25 19.17 -2.14 -4.17
CA ARG A 25 18.54 -0.89 -4.62
C ARG A 25 17.86 -1.03 -6.00
N THR A 26 18.47 -1.80 -6.89
CA THR A 26 17.97 -2.01 -8.27
C THR A 26 16.63 -2.77 -8.28
N GLU A 27 16.43 -3.70 -7.37
CA GLU A 27 15.19 -4.47 -7.26
C GLU A 27 14.13 -3.79 -6.39
N ALA A 28 14.44 -2.65 -5.78
CA ALA A 28 13.48 -1.92 -4.96
C ALA A 28 12.34 -1.36 -5.83
N PRO A 29 11.06 -1.60 -5.47
CA PRO A 29 9.92 -1.11 -6.27
C PRO A 29 9.62 0.37 -6.03
N ALA A 30 10.39 1.05 -5.19
CA ALA A 30 10.27 2.47 -4.92
C ALA A 30 10.76 3.30 -6.11
N ARG A 31 10.20 4.49 -6.28
CA ARG A 31 10.68 5.44 -7.28
C ARG A 31 12.05 5.97 -6.86
N ALA A 32 12.92 6.22 -7.85
CA ALA A 32 14.28 6.70 -7.59
C ALA A 32 14.30 8.02 -6.81
N GLU A 33 13.37 8.92 -7.14
CA GLU A 33 13.20 10.22 -6.48
C GLU A 33 12.78 10.05 -5.00
N GLU A 34 11.91 9.09 -4.69
CA GLU A 34 11.49 8.82 -3.30
C GLU A 34 12.63 8.30 -2.45
N VAL A 35 13.49 7.43 -3.03
CA VAL A 35 14.70 6.94 -2.37
C VAL A 35 15.66 8.08 -2.13
N HIS A 36 15.89 8.93 -3.15
CA HIS A 36 16.77 10.09 -3.04
C HIS A 36 16.31 11.06 -1.95
N HIS A 37 15.03 11.43 -1.92
CA HIS A 37 14.48 12.30 -0.88
C HIS A 37 14.60 11.69 0.52
N ALA A 38 14.45 10.37 0.65
CA ALA A 38 14.63 9.70 1.93
C ALA A 38 16.11 9.73 2.39
N GLU A 39 17.06 9.57 1.46
CA GLU A 39 18.48 9.71 1.73
C GLU A 39 18.83 11.14 2.15
N GLU A 40 18.28 12.17 1.49
CA GLU A 40 18.46 13.57 1.86
C GLU A 40 17.92 13.89 3.26
N GLU A 41 16.83 13.24 3.68
CA GLU A 41 16.27 13.36 5.03
C GLU A 41 17.05 12.55 6.09
N GLY A 42 18.16 11.90 5.69
CA GLY A 42 19.05 11.16 6.58
C GLY A 42 18.53 9.77 6.99
N ILE A 43 17.74 9.13 6.14
CA ILE A 43 17.32 7.74 6.32
C ILE A 43 18.43 6.81 5.84
N GLU A 44 18.82 5.85 6.66
CA GLU A 44 19.86 4.89 6.36
C GLU A 44 19.29 3.63 5.70
N PHE A 45 19.74 3.32 4.48
CA PHE A 45 19.30 2.13 3.73
C PHE A 45 20.24 0.96 3.93
N HIS A 46 19.71 -0.14 4.43
CA HIS A 46 20.39 -1.43 4.57
C HIS A 46 19.84 -2.41 3.54
N TRP A 47 20.40 -2.34 2.34
CA TRP A 47 20.10 -3.25 1.25
C TRP A 47 20.64 -4.65 1.53
N LEU A 48 20.10 -5.66 0.86
CA LEU A 48 20.51 -7.06 1.02
C LEU A 48 20.49 -7.51 2.50
N THR A 49 19.48 -7.05 3.22
CA THR A 49 19.32 -7.33 4.65
C THR A 49 17.88 -7.74 4.91
N ASN A 50 17.66 -8.85 5.60
CA ASN A 50 16.32 -9.37 5.89
C ASN A 50 16.12 -9.57 7.39
N PRO A 51 15.00 -9.07 7.95
CA PRO A 51 14.66 -9.34 9.33
C PRO A 51 14.41 -10.83 9.58
N VAL A 52 14.89 -11.35 10.70
CA VAL A 52 14.63 -12.73 11.13
C VAL A 52 13.94 -12.79 12.50
N ALA A 53 14.13 -11.78 13.35
CA ALA A 53 13.43 -11.69 14.64
C ALA A 53 13.33 -10.25 15.14
N ILE A 54 12.26 -9.93 15.86
CA ILE A 54 12.18 -8.72 16.69
C ILE A 54 12.65 -9.10 18.09
N LEU A 55 13.49 -8.26 18.67
CA LEU A 55 14.07 -8.45 19.99
C LEU A 55 13.26 -7.68 21.02
N ASP A 56 12.77 -8.40 22.03
CA ASP A 56 11.98 -7.87 23.13
C ASP A 56 12.89 -7.19 24.18
N ASP A 57 12.40 -6.11 24.80
CA ASP A 57 13.07 -5.40 25.89
C ASP A 57 12.76 -6.02 27.28
N GLY A 58 11.93 -7.06 27.32
CA GLY A 58 11.47 -7.71 28.56
C GLY A 58 10.37 -6.95 29.30
N LYS A 59 9.85 -5.86 28.71
CA LYS A 59 8.80 -5.00 29.31
C LYS A 59 7.60 -4.84 28.37
N GLY A 60 7.56 -5.60 27.28
CA GLY A 60 6.52 -5.56 26.26
C GLY A 60 6.79 -4.54 25.14
N GLY A 61 8.00 -4.02 25.05
CA GLY A 61 8.49 -3.14 23.99
C GLY A 61 9.55 -3.80 23.11
N VAL A 62 9.99 -3.07 22.09
CA VAL A 62 11.06 -3.48 21.18
C VAL A 62 12.38 -2.89 21.65
N ARG A 63 13.45 -3.70 21.72
CA ARG A 63 14.82 -3.23 21.92
C ARG A 63 15.70 -3.35 20.68
N GLY A 64 15.22 -4.01 19.64
CA GLY A 64 16.00 -4.19 18.43
C GLY A 64 15.40 -5.18 17.46
N MET A 65 16.10 -5.38 16.37
CA MET A 65 15.74 -6.31 15.30
C MET A 65 16.96 -7.12 14.87
N ARG A 66 16.85 -8.44 14.91
CA ARG A 66 17.86 -9.33 14.34
C ARG A 66 17.65 -9.48 12.85
N CYS A 67 18.71 -9.28 12.08
CA CYS A 67 18.73 -9.39 10.65
C CYS A 67 19.79 -10.37 10.17
N ILE A 68 19.64 -10.86 8.94
CA ILE A 68 20.62 -11.68 8.24
C ILE A 68 20.96 -11.03 6.90
N ARG A 69 22.20 -11.13 6.46
CA ARG A 69 22.61 -10.65 5.12
C ARG A 69 22.03 -11.54 4.04
N MET A 70 21.77 -10.94 2.90
CA MET A 70 21.24 -11.61 1.72
C MET A 70 22.20 -11.47 0.55
N GLU A 71 22.17 -12.44 -0.35
CA GLU A 71 22.76 -12.38 -1.68
C GLU A 71 21.68 -12.49 -2.73
N LEU A 72 21.97 -12.05 -3.96
CA LEU A 72 21.05 -12.17 -5.08
C LEU A 72 21.37 -13.41 -5.91
N GLY A 73 20.46 -14.38 -5.86
CA GLY A 73 20.47 -15.57 -6.73
C GLY A 73 19.82 -15.31 -8.10
N GLU A 74 19.32 -16.36 -8.72
CA GLU A 74 18.66 -16.31 -10.02
C GLU A 74 17.35 -15.49 -9.97
N PRO A 75 16.91 -14.91 -11.10
CA PRO A 75 15.66 -14.19 -11.18
C PRO A 75 14.45 -15.06 -10.82
N ASP A 76 13.49 -14.47 -10.12
CA ASP A 76 12.20 -15.09 -9.85
C ASP A 76 11.21 -14.88 -11.03
N ALA A 77 9.99 -15.41 -10.90
CA ALA A 77 8.95 -15.28 -11.92
C ALA A 77 8.53 -13.82 -12.25
N SER A 78 8.92 -12.85 -11.43
CA SER A 78 8.74 -11.42 -11.69
C SER A 78 9.93 -10.76 -12.39
N GLY A 79 10.97 -11.52 -12.72
CA GLY A 79 12.21 -11.04 -13.32
C GLY A 79 13.18 -10.41 -12.32
N ARG A 80 12.83 -10.32 -11.02
CA ARG A 80 13.71 -9.78 -9.97
C ARG A 80 14.54 -10.91 -9.36
N ARG A 81 15.82 -10.62 -9.09
CA ARG A 81 16.71 -11.60 -8.48
C ARG A 81 16.22 -12.04 -7.09
N ARG A 82 16.23 -13.34 -6.86
CA ARG A 82 15.76 -13.96 -5.61
C ARG A 82 16.76 -13.65 -4.48
N PRO A 83 16.30 -13.13 -3.33
CA PRO A 83 17.18 -12.97 -2.18
C PRO A 83 17.46 -14.34 -1.52
N VAL A 84 18.73 -14.65 -1.29
CA VAL A 84 19.21 -15.88 -0.66
C VAL A 84 19.91 -15.50 0.64
N PRO A 85 19.57 -16.06 1.80
CA PRO A 85 20.24 -15.75 3.05
C PRO A 85 21.67 -16.29 3.07
N VAL A 86 22.58 -15.50 3.65
CA VAL A 86 23.97 -15.90 3.90
C VAL A 86 24.07 -16.47 5.32
N PRO A 87 24.24 -17.79 5.48
CA PRO A 87 24.28 -18.41 6.80
C PRO A 87 25.40 -17.84 7.68
N GLY A 88 25.13 -17.62 8.97
CA GLY A 88 26.11 -17.11 9.94
C GLY A 88 26.41 -15.62 9.82
N SER A 89 25.57 -14.86 9.08
CA SER A 89 25.71 -13.42 8.93
C SER A 89 24.71 -12.62 9.76
N GLU A 90 24.13 -13.25 10.77
CA GLU A 90 23.16 -12.63 11.66
C GLU A 90 23.80 -11.47 12.42
N HIS A 91 23.06 -10.37 12.53
CA HIS A 91 23.45 -9.16 13.26
C HIS A 91 22.23 -8.42 13.77
N ASP A 92 22.40 -7.63 14.82
CA ASP A 92 21.32 -6.93 15.47
C ASP A 92 21.39 -5.43 15.17
N PHE A 93 20.21 -4.83 14.93
CA PHE A 93 20.00 -3.38 14.93
C PHE A 93 19.28 -3.00 16.22
N GLU A 94 19.80 -2.02 16.93
CA GLU A 94 19.09 -1.40 18.05
C GLU A 94 17.99 -0.48 17.52
N CYS A 95 16.78 -0.65 18.01
CA CYS A 95 15.63 0.22 17.66
C CYS A 95 14.50 0.05 18.70
N ASP A 96 13.73 1.10 18.86
CA ASP A 96 12.58 1.14 19.77
C ASP A 96 11.24 0.90 19.05
N LEU A 97 11.24 0.98 17.72
CA LEU A 97 10.06 0.82 16.88
C LEU A 97 10.39 0.05 15.61
N VAL A 98 9.53 -0.88 15.25
CA VAL A 98 9.58 -1.58 13.97
C VAL A 98 8.26 -1.39 13.21
N VAL A 99 8.35 -0.95 11.96
CA VAL A 99 7.21 -0.79 11.06
C VAL A 99 7.31 -1.79 9.91
N PHE A 100 6.34 -2.70 9.81
CA PHE A 100 6.24 -3.61 8.68
C PHE A 100 5.56 -2.94 7.49
N ALA A 101 6.32 -2.66 6.44
CA ALA A 101 5.85 -2.07 5.20
C ALA A 101 6.05 -3.02 4.01
N ILE A 102 5.63 -4.27 4.18
CA ILE A 102 5.87 -5.39 3.25
C ILE A 102 4.76 -5.57 2.20
N GLY A 103 3.81 -4.65 2.15
CA GLY A 103 2.62 -4.74 1.30
C GLY A 103 1.50 -5.55 1.94
N THR A 104 0.37 -5.58 1.25
CA THR A 104 -0.82 -6.33 1.66
C THR A 104 -1.28 -7.26 0.54
N ASN A 105 -1.93 -8.35 0.90
CA ASN A 105 -2.61 -9.26 -0.02
C ASN A 105 -4.12 -9.19 0.20
N ALA A 106 -4.88 -9.76 -0.72
CA ALA A 106 -6.31 -9.90 -0.56
C ALA A 106 -6.64 -10.63 0.76
N ASN A 107 -7.67 -10.16 1.47
CA ASN A 107 -8.11 -10.82 2.69
C ASN A 107 -8.71 -12.20 2.34
N PRO A 108 -8.17 -13.32 2.86
CA PRO A 108 -8.65 -14.65 2.54
C PRO A 108 -10.09 -14.93 2.99
N ILE A 109 -10.65 -14.10 3.87
CA ILE A 109 -12.03 -14.22 4.33
C ILE A 109 -13.02 -14.23 3.17
N MET A 110 -12.75 -13.47 2.09
CA MET A 110 -13.64 -13.43 0.92
C MET A 110 -13.81 -14.79 0.26
N GLY A 111 -12.74 -15.58 0.18
CA GLY A 111 -12.80 -16.95 -0.34
C GLY A 111 -13.40 -17.95 0.63
N GLN A 112 -13.38 -17.68 1.93
CA GLN A 112 -13.89 -18.57 2.97
C GLN A 112 -15.38 -18.39 3.25
N THR A 113 -15.90 -17.17 3.06
CA THR A 113 -17.26 -16.78 3.47
C THR A 113 -18.18 -16.46 2.30
N SER A 114 -17.70 -16.51 1.05
CA SER A 114 -18.52 -16.21 -0.13
C SER A 114 -18.33 -17.23 -1.25
N THR A 115 -19.26 -17.22 -2.21
CA THR A 115 -19.21 -18.02 -3.44
C THR A 115 -18.55 -17.27 -4.59
N LEU A 116 -17.90 -16.15 -4.33
CA LEU A 116 -17.18 -15.37 -5.32
C LEU A 116 -16.01 -16.15 -5.90
N ARG A 117 -15.89 -16.17 -7.22
CA ARG A 117 -14.70 -16.73 -7.87
C ARG A 117 -13.51 -15.83 -7.62
N LEU A 118 -12.43 -16.44 -7.15
CA LEU A 118 -11.16 -15.79 -6.93
C LEU A 118 -10.13 -16.30 -7.95
N ASN A 119 -9.19 -15.45 -8.30
CA ASN A 119 -8.04 -15.84 -9.09
C ASN A 119 -7.00 -16.61 -8.23
N LYS A 120 -5.93 -17.10 -8.87
CA LYS A 120 -4.86 -17.86 -8.20
C LYS A 120 -4.13 -17.11 -7.09
N ARG A 121 -4.28 -15.79 -7.00
CA ARG A 121 -3.68 -14.92 -5.98
C ARG A 121 -4.64 -14.57 -4.86
N GLY A 122 -5.88 -15.07 -4.88
CA GLY A 122 -6.92 -14.76 -3.89
C GLY A 122 -7.67 -13.45 -4.13
N TYR A 123 -7.48 -12.77 -5.25
CA TYR A 123 -8.23 -11.57 -5.63
C TYR A 123 -9.54 -11.95 -6.31
N ILE A 124 -10.55 -11.09 -6.18
CA ILE A 124 -11.86 -11.31 -6.83
C ILE A 124 -11.69 -11.27 -8.34
N ASP A 125 -12.17 -12.31 -9.01
CA ASP A 125 -12.19 -12.40 -10.47
C ASP A 125 -13.41 -11.66 -11.02
N THR A 126 -13.18 -10.75 -11.97
CA THR A 126 -14.23 -9.94 -12.59
C THR A 126 -14.10 -9.98 -14.12
N ASP A 127 -15.20 -9.71 -14.79
CA ASP A 127 -15.19 -9.44 -16.23
C ASP A 127 -14.72 -8.00 -16.55
N ALA A 128 -14.73 -7.65 -17.84
CA ALA A 128 -14.35 -6.31 -18.29
C ALA A 128 -15.23 -5.20 -17.72
N GLU A 129 -16.46 -5.49 -17.33
CA GLU A 129 -17.41 -4.54 -16.74
C GLU A 129 -17.43 -4.54 -15.22
N LEU A 130 -16.42 -5.21 -14.60
CA LEU A 130 -16.25 -5.36 -13.15
C LEU A 130 -17.38 -6.15 -12.47
N ALA A 131 -18.15 -6.92 -13.22
CA ALA A 131 -19.10 -7.86 -12.65
C ALA A 131 -18.35 -9.10 -12.15
N THR A 132 -18.74 -9.59 -10.98
CA THR A 132 -18.18 -10.81 -10.38
C THR A 132 -18.92 -12.07 -10.89
N SER A 133 -18.51 -13.22 -10.39
CA SER A 133 -19.24 -14.48 -10.65
C SER A 133 -20.66 -14.56 -10.07
N VAL A 134 -21.05 -13.60 -9.22
CA VAL A 134 -22.36 -13.50 -8.59
C VAL A 134 -23.14 -12.34 -9.19
N ALA A 135 -24.30 -12.62 -9.76
CA ALA A 135 -25.14 -11.60 -10.40
C ALA A 135 -25.49 -10.46 -9.44
N GLY A 136 -25.36 -9.21 -9.91
CA GLY A 136 -25.60 -8.01 -9.11
C GLY A 136 -24.46 -7.63 -8.16
N VAL A 137 -23.38 -8.41 -8.11
CA VAL A 137 -22.18 -8.12 -7.30
C VAL A 137 -21.06 -7.65 -8.19
N TYR A 138 -20.47 -6.52 -7.86
CA TYR A 138 -19.37 -5.89 -8.59
C TYR A 138 -18.17 -5.70 -7.67
N ALA A 139 -16.97 -5.72 -8.24
CA ALA A 139 -15.74 -5.48 -7.49
C ALA A 139 -14.74 -4.65 -8.31
N GLY A 140 -13.94 -3.82 -7.62
CA GLY A 140 -12.90 -3.00 -8.25
C GLY A 140 -11.88 -2.51 -7.24
N GLY A 141 -10.78 -1.92 -7.72
CA GLY A 141 -9.65 -1.49 -6.90
C GLY A 141 -8.78 -2.66 -6.47
N ASP A 142 -8.03 -2.49 -5.38
CA ASP A 142 -6.98 -3.41 -4.94
C ASP A 142 -7.44 -4.85 -4.73
N ILE A 143 -8.71 -5.07 -4.40
CA ILE A 143 -9.25 -6.43 -4.23
C ILE A 143 -9.39 -7.20 -5.56
N VAL A 144 -9.28 -6.52 -6.69
CA VAL A 144 -9.31 -7.10 -8.05
C VAL A 144 -7.91 -7.09 -8.67
N THR A 145 -7.24 -5.96 -8.65
CA THR A 145 -5.96 -5.75 -9.35
C THR A 145 -4.73 -6.12 -8.53
N GLY A 146 -4.83 -6.18 -7.22
CA GLY A 146 -3.74 -6.07 -6.28
C GLY A 146 -3.44 -4.60 -5.96
N ALA A 147 -2.45 -4.36 -5.11
CA ALA A 147 -2.06 -3.00 -4.72
C ALA A 147 -1.71 -2.15 -5.95
N ALA A 148 -2.44 -1.05 -6.11
CA ALA A 148 -2.37 -0.15 -7.26
C ALA A 148 -2.51 1.31 -6.79
N THR A 149 -2.81 2.23 -7.71
CA THR A 149 -2.94 3.65 -7.40
C THR A 149 -4.37 4.02 -7.00
N VAL A 150 -4.50 5.10 -6.21
CA VAL A 150 -5.81 5.68 -5.86
C VAL A 150 -6.61 6.05 -7.11
N ILE A 151 -5.95 6.56 -8.15
CA ILE A 151 -6.58 6.94 -9.41
C ILE A 151 -7.22 5.73 -10.09
N GLU A 152 -6.53 4.59 -10.11
CA GLU A 152 -7.06 3.34 -10.67
C GLU A 152 -8.24 2.82 -9.87
N ALA A 153 -8.17 2.86 -8.54
CA ALA A 153 -9.28 2.48 -7.67
C ALA A 153 -10.53 3.37 -7.89
N MET A 154 -10.34 4.70 -8.01
CA MET A 154 -11.41 5.64 -8.35
C MET A 154 -11.99 5.37 -9.73
N GLY A 155 -11.14 5.09 -10.72
CA GLY A 155 -11.54 4.71 -12.08
C GLY A 155 -12.38 3.44 -12.08
N ALA A 156 -11.97 2.41 -11.35
CA ALA A 156 -12.71 1.17 -11.18
C ALA A 156 -14.08 1.42 -10.51
N GLY A 157 -14.14 2.22 -9.45
CA GLY A 157 -15.41 2.58 -8.79
C GLY A 157 -16.39 3.28 -9.74
N ARG A 158 -15.90 4.23 -10.55
CA ARG A 158 -16.74 4.89 -11.57
C ARG A 158 -17.22 3.94 -12.67
N LYS A 159 -16.37 2.97 -13.06
CA LYS A 159 -16.75 1.95 -14.05
C LYS A 159 -17.80 1.02 -13.47
N ALA A 160 -17.58 0.50 -12.27
CA ALA A 160 -18.54 -0.36 -11.58
C ALA A 160 -19.92 0.32 -11.42
N ALA A 161 -19.93 1.62 -11.04
CA ALA A 161 -21.15 2.39 -10.91
C ALA A 161 -21.94 2.48 -12.23
N ARG A 162 -21.27 2.64 -13.37
CA ARG A 162 -21.93 2.63 -14.70
C ARG A 162 -22.52 1.24 -15.02
N SER A 163 -21.75 0.19 -14.74
CA SER A 163 -22.18 -1.19 -14.96
C SER A 163 -23.38 -1.54 -14.07
N MET A 164 -23.38 -1.11 -12.80
CA MET A 164 -24.52 -1.26 -11.88
C MET A 164 -25.78 -0.53 -12.40
N LYS A 165 -25.63 0.70 -12.91
CA LYS A 165 -26.75 1.43 -13.53
C LYS A 165 -27.35 0.68 -14.72
N ALA A 166 -26.48 0.18 -15.60
CA ALA A 166 -26.92 -0.62 -16.75
C ALA A 166 -27.66 -1.89 -16.31
N TYR A 167 -27.14 -2.58 -15.30
CA TYR A 167 -27.77 -3.76 -14.70
C TYR A 167 -29.15 -3.46 -14.11
N LEU A 168 -29.31 -2.32 -13.45
CA LEU A 168 -30.57 -1.86 -12.84
C LEU A 168 -31.53 -1.17 -13.82
N GLY A 169 -31.15 -0.97 -15.09
CA GLY A 169 -31.94 -0.24 -16.07
C GLY A 169 -32.04 1.27 -15.80
N ILE A 170 -31.15 1.83 -14.97
CA ILE A 170 -31.12 3.25 -14.62
C ILE A 170 -30.45 4.04 -15.74
N ARG A 171 -31.12 5.08 -16.25
CA ARG A 171 -30.56 6.00 -17.24
C ARG A 171 -29.87 7.19 -16.55
N ASP A 172 -28.84 7.75 -17.17
CA ASP A 172 -28.15 8.93 -16.62
C ASP A 172 -29.05 10.17 -16.54
N SER A 173 -30.10 10.25 -17.41
CA SER A 173 -31.15 11.28 -17.35
C SER A 173 -32.00 11.23 -16.08
N ASP A 174 -32.03 10.08 -15.38
CA ASP A 174 -32.84 9.89 -14.19
C ASP A 174 -32.08 10.32 -12.91
N GLN A 175 -30.91 10.94 -13.09
CA GLN A 175 -30.07 11.38 -11.98
C GLN A 175 -30.59 12.68 -11.37
N PRO A 176 -30.87 12.72 -10.07
CA PRO A 176 -31.27 13.95 -9.39
C PRO A 176 -30.11 14.93 -9.17
N TYR A 177 -28.90 14.61 -9.62
CA TYR A 177 -27.73 15.45 -9.45
C TYR A 177 -27.37 16.15 -10.76
N ALA A 178 -27.98 17.30 -11.01
CA ALA A 178 -27.28 18.34 -11.74
C ALA A 178 -26.12 18.79 -10.83
N ILE A 179 -24.89 18.46 -11.19
CA ILE A 179 -23.73 19.19 -10.65
C ILE A 179 -23.81 20.58 -11.27
N ASP A 180 -24.66 21.44 -10.70
CA ASP A 180 -24.47 22.86 -10.91
C ASP A 180 -23.16 23.21 -10.24
N GLY A 181 -22.37 24.11 -10.81
CA GLY A 181 -21.03 24.44 -10.30
C GLY A 181 -20.99 24.94 -8.84
N ARG A 182 -22.10 24.90 -8.12
CA ARG A 182 -22.26 25.21 -6.70
C ARG A 182 -22.18 23.98 -5.79
N GLY A 183 -22.31 22.77 -6.32
CA GLY A 183 -22.23 21.51 -5.55
C GLY A 183 -20.83 21.17 -5.05
N SER A 184 -19.78 21.82 -5.57
CA SER A 184 -18.41 21.65 -5.09
C SER A 184 -18.12 22.35 -3.76
N GLU A 185 -18.98 23.27 -3.32
CA GLU A 185 -18.78 24.05 -2.08
C GLU A 185 -19.32 23.35 -0.82
N ARG A 186 -20.14 22.33 -0.97
CA ARG A 186 -20.68 21.52 0.14
C ARG A 186 -20.49 20.04 -0.10
N MET A 187 -19.45 19.47 0.46
CA MET A 187 -19.29 18.02 0.56
C MET A 187 -19.71 17.59 1.97
N PHE A 188 -20.72 16.72 2.06
CA PHE A 188 -21.22 16.18 3.33
C PHE A 188 -21.70 17.22 4.36
N GLY A 189 -22.32 18.32 3.92
CA GLY A 189 -22.84 19.35 4.80
C GLY A 189 -21.78 20.28 5.42
N ILE A 190 -20.53 20.16 5.00
CA ILE A 190 -19.43 21.03 5.45
C ILE A 190 -19.24 22.15 4.42
N ASP A 191 -19.39 23.41 4.84
CA ASP A 191 -19.04 24.57 4.01
C ASP A 191 -17.50 24.64 3.89
N LEU A 192 -16.99 24.36 2.69
CA LEU A 192 -15.54 24.37 2.43
C LEU A 192 -14.93 25.77 2.55
N ARG A 193 -15.76 26.83 2.53
CA ARG A 193 -15.31 28.22 2.73
C ARG A 193 -14.92 28.49 4.19
N GLU A 194 -15.47 27.74 5.15
CA GLU A 194 -15.14 27.85 6.57
C GLU A 194 -13.92 27.02 6.98
N ARG A 195 -13.34 26.23 6.08
CA ARG A 195 -12.12 25.50 6.36
C ARG A 195 -10.93 26.45 6.39
N ASN A 196 -10.55 26.84 7.59
CA ASN A 196 -9.27 27.47 7.84
C ASN A 196 -8.18 26.37 7.71
N PHE A 197 -7.67 26.18 6.48
CA PHE A 197 -6.50 25.35 6.26
C PHE A 197 -5.31 26.08 6.89
N ALA A 198 -5.03 25.77 8.16
CA ALA A 198 -3.74 26.10 8.72
C ALA A 198 -2.68 25.48 7.81
N ARG A 199 -2.02 26.30 7.00
CA ARG A 199 -0.87 25.87 6.23
C ARG A 199 0.18 25.44 7.25
N ILE A 200 0.39 24.14 7.38
CA ILE A 200 1.57 23.60 8.05
C ILE A 200 2.74 24.09 7.22
N ARG A 201 3.38 25.16 7.64
CA ARG A 201 4.71 25.53 7.11
C ARG A 201 5.66 24.49 7.68
N ILE A 202 6.11 23.60 6.82
CA ILE A 202 7.31 22.80 7.08
C ILE A 202 8.45 23.78 6.98
N ALA A 203 9.09 24.05 8.12
CA ALA A 203 10.32 24.83 8.17
C ALA A 203 11.46 24.00 7.63
#